data_453113e053b90b1ff4912aa8a7c97541
#
_entry.id   453113e053b90b1ff4912aa8a7c97541
#
_cell.length_a   1.000
_cell.length_b   1.000
_cell.length_c   1.000
_cell.angle_alpha   90.00
_cell.angle_beta   90.00
_cell.angle_gamma   90.00
#
_symmetry.space_group_name_H-M   'P 1'
#
loop_
_entity.id
_entity.type
_entity.pdbx_description
1 polymer ?
#
loop_
_entity_poly.entity_id
_entity_poly.type
_entity_poly.pdbx_seq_one_letter_code
_entity_poly.pdbx_strand_id
1 'polypeptide(L)'
;MDWMNIFLAVETSDSAGSGSLELKWLPVAIVCFLMLCLLVFLLIRRKKQINQKNAGQPLNVIRQIRVGKLHGQGARNYQQDSFGVSDPEMLEGSGLLAVVADGMGGLSDGDKISTTVVETVLDGFSYSQGQGTLEQVLLTLAQWSVREVNFFLGPDRYRSSGSTMAMGMIRDGHFSWVSIGDSRICLYRGGQLIQLNREHDLKQKLALQAINGEIPLQEVYTDKRRDGLISFMGMGTIDQIDMPSTPLTLLPGDQLIIMSDGVYNALEESEICAALDKGVEAAPAELEQAILNKAYPDQDNYTAVILSCET
;
A
#
# COMPACT_ATOMS: atom_id res chain seq x y z
N MET A 1 27.09 9.47 22.60
CA MET A 1 28.36 10.26 22.44
C MET A 1 27.97 11.70 22.52
N ASP A 2 28.33 12.33 23.65
CA ASP A 2 27.89 13.64 24.09
C ASP A 2 28.55 14.77 23.27
N TRP A 3 27.72 15.61 22.66
CA TRP A 3 28.13 16.84 21.94
C TRP A 3 28.47 18.01 22.89
N MET A 4 28.45 17.77 24.21
CA MET A 4 28.66 18.80 25.24
C MET A 4 30.13 19.01 25.65
N ASN A 5 31.09 18.20 25.11
CA ASN A 5 32.49 18.27 25.52
C ASN A 5 33.44 18.93 24.52
N ILE A 6 32.93 19.61 23.46
CA ILE A 6 33.79 20.34 22.49
C ILE A 6 33.92 21.82 22.84
N PHE A 7 33.20 22.36 23.84
CA PHE A 7 33.19 23.78 24.16
C PHE A 7 34.09 24.24 25.33
N LEU A 8 34.91 23.35 25.91
CA LEU A 8 35.71 23.68 27.11
C LEU A 8 37.22 23.44 26.98
N ALA A 9 37.79 23.70 25.82
CA ALA A 9 39.25 23.64 25.63
C ALA A 9 39.78 24.81 24.80
N VAL A 10 39.47 26.01 25.24
CA VAL A 10 40.26 27.22 24.86
C VAL A 10 40.34 28.12 26.10
N GLU A 11 41.25 27.81 26.97
CA GLU A 11 41.74 28.79 27.95
C GLU A 11 43.27 28.85 27.90
N THR A 12 43.71 30.13 27.77
CA THR A 12 44.96 30.72 28.14
C THR A 12 46.17 30.53 27.22
N SER A 13 46.42 31.54 26.41
CA SER A 13 47.76 32.15 26.34
C SER A 13 47.62 33.66 26.11
N ASP A 14 47.98 34.40 27.14
CA ASP A 14 48.18 35.86 27.09
C ASP A 14 49.24 36.22 26.06
N SER A 15 48.92 37.15 25.15
CA SER A 15 49.87 38.21 24.78
C SER A 15 49.10 39.33 24.05
N ALA A 16 49.33 40.52 24.53
CA ALA A 16 48.81 41.80 24.07
C ALA A 16 49.03 42.05 22.58
N GLY A 17 47.98 42.51 21.87
CA GLY A 17 48.09 42.95 20.48
C GLY A 17 46.77 43.43 19.91
N SER A 18 46.47 44.73 20.10
CA SER A 18 45.61 45.60 19.29
C SER A 18 44.21 45.12 18.88
N GLY A 19 43.19 45.64 19.56
CA GLY A 19 41.75 45.56 19.30
C GLY A 19 41.24 46.26 18.03
N SER A 20 41.81 45.99 16.85
CA SER A 20 41.37 46.60 15.59
C SER A 20 40.91 45.63 14.52
N LEU A 21 41.04 44.32 14.74
CA LEU A 21 40.65 43.31 13.77
C LEU A 21 39.20 42.85 13.92
N GLU A 22 38.63 42.85 15.11
CA GLU A 22 37.26 42.36 15.35
C GLU A 22 36.17 43.29 14.77
N LEU A 23 36.42 44.60 14.73
CA LEU A 23 35.42 45.56 14.25
C LEU A 23 35.25 45.54 12.72
N LYS A 24 36.20 45.02 11.96
CA LYS A 24 36.14 44.99 10.49
C LYS A 24 35.17 43.93 9.95
N TRP A 25 34.92 42.86 10.69
CA TRP A 25 34.00 41.76 10.27
C TRP A 25 32.57 41.97 10.74
N LEU A 26 32.32 42.90 11.65
CA LEU A 26 30.99 43.20 12.17
C LEU A 26 29.97 43.56 11.07
N PRO A 27 30.28 44.42 10.08
CA PRO A 27 29.35 44.73 8.99
C PRO A 27 29.09 43.51 8.10
N VAL A 28 30.08 42.64 7.88
CA VAL A 28 29.90 41.42 7.10
C VAL A 28 28.98 40.44 7.84
N ALA A 29 29.16 40.25 9.14
CA ALA A 29 28.29 39.40 9.97
C ALA A 29 26.85 39.93 10.00
N ILE A 30 26.64 41.25 10.08
CA ILE A 30 25.31 41.86 10.01
C ILE A 30 24.65 41.61 8.65
N VAL A 31 25.39 41.77 7.54
CA VAL A 31 24.87 41.54 6.20
C VAL A 31 24.49 40.05 6.02
N CYS A 32 25.34 39.11 6.46
CA CYS A 32 25.04 37.70 6.41
C CYS A 32 23.79 37.32 7.23
N PHE A 33 23.66 37.92 8.44
CA PHE A 33 22.48 37.72 9.27
C PHE A 33 21.19 38.26 8.62
N LEU A 34 21.24 39.47 8.04
CA LEU A 34 20.11 40.03 7.32
C LEU A 34 19.73 39.22 6.08
N MET A 35 20.71 38.69 5.33
CA MET A 35 20.47 37.82 4.19
C MET A 35 19.82 36.50 4.63
N LEU A 36 20.27 35.91 5.76
CA LEU A 36 19.66 34.70 6.33
C LEU A 36 18.21 34.96 6.77
N CYS A 37 17.96 36.08 7.45
CA CYS A 37 16.61 36.50 7.84
C CYS A 37 15.70 36.72 6.62
N LEU A 38 16.22 37.33 5.56
CA LEU A 38 15.47 37.50 4.31
C LEU A 38 15.16 36.17 3.65
N LEU A 39 16.12 35.26 3.60
CA LEU A 39 15.93 33.90 3.06
C LEU A 39 14.84 33.14 3.83
N VAL A 40 14.92 33.13 5.15
CA VAL A 40 13.91 32.52 6.02
C VAL A 40 12.54 33.16 5.81
N PHE A 41 12.47 34.50 5.72
CA PHE A 41 11.23 35.21 5.44
C PHE A 41 10.63 34.84 4.07
N LEU A 42 11.47 34.74 3.03
CA LEU A 42 11.04 34.31 1.69
C LEU A 42 10.55 32.84 1.68
N LEU A 43 11.21 31.95 2.41
CA LEU A 43 10.78 30.57 2.56
C LEU A 43 9.43 30.46 3.29
N ILE A 44 9.25 31.23 4.36
CA ILE A 44 7.97 31.29 5.09
C ILE A 44 6.87 31.88 4.20
N ARG A 45 7.15 32.95 3.45
CA ARG A 45 6.21 33.52 2.49
C ARG A 45 5.83 32.54 1.38
N ARG A 46 6.82 31.82 0.83
CA ARG A 46 6.60 30.79 -0.19
C ARG A 46 5.74 29.65 0.34
N LYS A 47 6.01 29.19 1.56
CA LYS A 47 5.19 28.17 2.25
C LYS A 47 3.76 28.67 2.50
N LYS A 48 3.59 29.93 2.88
CA LYS A 48 2.27 30.56 3.08
C LYS A 48 1.50 30.75 1.77
N GLN A 49 2.18 31.07 0.67
CA GLN A 49 1.57 31.18 -0.67
C GLN A 49 1.16 29.80 -1.23
N ILE A 50 1.96 28.76 -0.99
CA ILE A 50 1.62 27.37 -1.36
C ILE A 50 0.38 26.93 -0.57
N ASN A 51 0.36 27.18 0.75
CA ASN A 51 -0.80 26.87 1.59
C ASN A 51 -2.06 27.69 1.20
N GLN A 52 -1.91 28.95 0.79
CA GLN A 52 -3.05 29.77 0.32
C GLN A 52 -3.55 29.37 -1.07
N LYS A 53 -2.68 28.91 -1.98
CA LYS A 53 -3.10 28.34 -3.25
C LYS A 53 -3.88 27.02 -3.06
N ASN A 54 -3.49 26.23 -2.06
CA ASN A 54 -4.19 24.99 -1.71
C ASN A 54 -5.48 25.25 -0.90
N ALA A 55 -5.60 26.38 -0.23
CA ALA A 55 -6.80 26.74 0.55
C ALA A 55 -7.93 27.39 -0.27
N GLY A 56 -7.70 27.67 -1.55
CA GLY A 56 -8.68 28.34 -2.43
C GLY A 56 -9.25 27.49 -3.57
N GLN A 57 -8.80 26.24 -3.72
CA GLN A 57 -9.54 25.28 -4.53
C GLN A 57 -10.68 24.72 -3.68
N PRO A 58 -11.93 24.63 -4.20
CA PRO A 58 -12.95 23.84 -3.52
C PRO A 58 -12.32 22.47 -3.33
N LEU A 59 -12.25 22.00 -2.08
CA LEU A 59 -11.89 20.63 -1.79
C LEU A 59 -12.79 19.80 -2.68
N ASN A 60 -12.22 19.13 -3.69
CA ASN A 60 -12.92 18.13 -4.49
C ASN A 60 -13.27 17.01 -3.52
N VAL A 61 -14.37 17.19 -2.80
CA VAL A 61 -14.81 16.25 -1.77
C VAL A 61 -15.32 15.02 -2.51
N ILE A 62 -14.68 13.89 -2.27
CA ILE A 62 -15.20 12.59 -2.68
C ILE A 62 -16.48 12.38 -1.88
N ARG A 63 -17.63 12.33 -2.56
CA ARG A 63 -18.96 12.17 -1.95
C ARG A 63 -19.49 10.76 -2.09
N GLN A 64 -18.99 10.03 -3.08
CA GLN A 64 -19.46 8.69 -3.36
C GLN A 64 -18.28 7.82 -3.78
N ILE A 65 -18.29 6.57 -3.33
CA ILE A 65 -17.44 5.52 -3.84
C ILE A 65 -18.33 4.49 -4.53
N ARG A 66 -18.09 4.27 -5.83
CA ARG A 66 -18.77 3.21 -6.58
C ARG A 66 -17.87 1.99 -6.60
N VAL A 67 -18.48 0.81 -6.56
CA VAL A 67 -17.77 -0.46 -6.43
C VAL A 67 -18.04 -1.34 -7.63
N GLY A 68 -16.97 -1.77 -8.31
CA GLY A 68 -16.98 -2.82 -9.31
C GLY A 68 -16.37 -4.10 -8.73
N LYS A 69 -16.87 -5.28 -9.16
CA LYS A 69 -16.43 -6.57 -8.64
C LYS A 69 -16.25 -7.56 -9.79
N LEU A 70 -15.10 -8.20 -9.83
CA LEU A 70 -14.76 -9.29 -10.73
C LEU A 70 -14.41 -10.51 -9.89
N HIS A 71 -14.97 -11.67 -10.24
CA HIS A 71 -14.68 -12.92 -9.53
C HIS A 71 -14.97 -14.12 -10.42
N GLY A 72 -13.93 -14.73 -10.94
CA GLY A 72 -14.04 -15.85 -11.87
C GLY A 72 -13.12 -17.01 -11.50
N GLN A 73 -13.58 -18.22 -11.84
CA GLN A 73 -12.87 -19.44 -11.48
C GLN A 73 -11.70 -19.76 -12.40
N GLY A 74 -11.70 -19.22 -13.63
CA GLY A 74 -10.70 -19.59 -14.64
C GLY A 74 -10.79 -21.07 -15.02
N ALA A 75 -9.62 -21.68 -15.23
CA ALA A 75 -9.49 -23.09 -15.60
C ALA A 75 -9.33 -24.03 -14.38
N ARG A 76 -9.34 -23.48 -13.16
CA ARG A 76 -9.18 -24.26 -11.92
C ARG A 76 -10.43 -25.09 -11.62
N ASN A 77 -10.27 -26.19 -10.89
CA ASN A 77 -11.38 -27.04 -10.47
C ASN A 77 -12.24 -26.41 -9.36
N TYR A 78 -11.64 -25.52 -8.57
CA TYR A 78 -12.25 -24.86 -7.41
C TYR A 78 -11.93 -23.38 -7.43
N GLN A 79 -12.85 -22.59 -6.88
CA GLN A 79 -12.60 -21.20 -6.58
C GLN A 79 -11.97 -21.09 -5.18
N GLN A 80 -10.75 -20.61 -5.11
CA GLN A 80 -10.02 -20.42 -3.85
C GLN A 80 -9.80 -18.93 -3.51
N ASP A 81 -10.06 -18.03 -4.45
CA ASP A 81 -10.12 -16.61 -4.15
C ASP A 81 -11.39 -16.27 -3.36
N SER A 82 -11.28 -15.29 -2.50
CA SER A 82 -12.40 -14.67 -1.80
C SER A 82 -12.25 -13.16 -1.80
N PHE A 83 -13.35 -12.44 -1.74
CA PHE A 83 -13.33 -10.99 -1.64
C PHE A 83 -14.51 -10.47 -0.82
N GLY A 84 -14.36 -9.26 -0.32
CA GLY A 84 -15.44 -8.60 0.40
C GLY A 84 -15.33 -7.09 0.34
N VAL A 85 -16.47 -6.42 0.48
CA VAL A 85 -16.57 -4.97 0.61
C VAL A 85 -17.55 -4.69 1.73
N SER A 86 -17.21 -3.78 2.64
CA SER A 86 -18.12 -3.33 3.69
C SER A 86 -19.33 -2.61 3.07
N ASP A 87 -20.39 -2.45 3.86
CA ASP A 87 -21.56 -1.72 3.39
C ASP A 87 -21.16 -0.30 2.95
N PRO A 88 -21.48 0.10 1.71
CA PRO A 88 -21.23 1.45 1.21
C PRO A 88 -21.87 2.57 2.07
N GLU A 89 -22.95 2.28 2.79
CA GLU A 89 -23.59 3.23 3.71
C GLU A 89 -22.69 3.59 4.91
N MET A 90 -21.68 2.77 5.21
CA MET A 90 -20.69 3.05 6.26
C MET A 90 -19.67 4.13 5.87
N LEU A 91 -19.61 4.55 4.61
CA LEU A 91 -18.60 5.50 4.11
C LEU A 91 -18.55 6.80 4.90
N GLU A 92 -19.71 7.38 5.23
CA GLU A 92 -19.82 8.66 5.97
C GLU A 92 -19.46 8.57 7.46
N GLY A 93 -19.18 7.41 7.98
CA GLY A 93 -18.86 7.23 9.41
C GLY A 93 -17.61 6.41 9.60
N SER A 94 -17.75 5.11 9.42
CA SER A 94 -16.68 4.16 9.63
C SER A 94 -15.67 4.14 8.48
N GLY A 95 -16.08 4.55 7.27
CA GLY A 95 -15.33 4.41 6.04
C GLY A 95 -15.78 3.21 5.20
N LEU A 96 -15.22 3.06 4.01
CA LEU A 96 -15.43 1.92 3.13
C LEU A 96 -14.18 1.04 3.10
N LEU A 97 -14.37 -0.25 3.38
CA LEU A 97 -13.29 -1.25 3.38
C LEU A 97 -13.53 -2.27 2.27
N ALA A 98 -12.46 -2.65 1.58
CA ALA A 98 -12.45 -3.74 0.61
C ALA A 98 -11.28 -4.68 0.89
N VAL A 99 -11.47 -5.96 0.64
CA VAL A 99 -10.46 -7.01 0.83
C VAL A 99 -10.54 -8.04 -0.30
N VAL A 100 -9.38 -8.50 -0.76
CA VAL A 100 -9.20 -9.65 -1.65
C VAL A 100 -8.24 -10.61 -0.96
N ALA A 101 -8.53 -11.88 -1.01
CA ALA A 101 -7.75 -12.97 -0.46
C ALA A 101 -7.66 -14.09 -1.47
N ASP A 102 -6.44 -14.44 -1.89
CA ASP A 102 -6.14 -15.53 -2.82
C ASP A 102 -5.70 -16.74 -2.01
N GLY A 103 -6.52 -17.77 -2.06
CA GLY A 103 -6.32 -18.99 -1.28
C GLY A 103 -5.43 -19.97 -1.99
N MET A 104 -4.37 -20.41 -1.31
CA MET A 104 -3.42 -21.39 -1.82
C MET A 104 -3.40 -22.67 -0.97
N GLY A 105 -3.14 -23.79 -1.62
CA GLY A 105 -2.98 -25.09 -0.96
C GLY A 105 -3.67 -26.21 -1.73
N GLY A 106 -2.98 -27.35 -1.85
CA GLY A 106 -3.52 -28.52 -2.52
C GLY A 106 -4.72 -29.09 -1.77
N LEU A 107 -5.82 -29.18 -2.46
CA LEU A 107 -6.95 -30.06 -2.23
C LEU A 107 -8.16 -29.60 -1.43
N SER A 108 -8.14 -28.68 -0.46
CA SER A 108 -9.44 -28.33 0.16
C SER A 108 -9.46 -27.17 1.17
N ASP A 109 -8.33 -26.58 1.51
CA ASP A 109 -8.32 -25.61 2.60
C ASP A 109 -8.06 -24.17 2.13
N GLY A 110 -7.60 -23.94 0.89
CA GLY A 110 -7.32 -22.59 0.36
C GLY A 110 -8.59 -21.73 0.33
N ASP A 111 -9.69 -22.29 -0.16
CA ASP A 111 -11.02 -21.65 -0.20
C ASP A 111 -11.53 -21.28 1.19
N LYS A 112 -11.34 -22.18 2.17
CA LYS A 112 -11.74 -21.91 3.55
C LYS A 112 -10.88 -20.86 4.22
N ILE A 113 -9.57 -20.85 3.92
CA ILE A 113 -8.65 -19.88 4.51
C ILE A 113 -8.93 -18.50 3.94
N SER A 114 -9.06 -18.35 2.61
CA SER A 114 -9.39 -17.07 2.00
C SER A 114 -10.75 -16.53 2.47
N THR A 115 -11.75 -17.41 2.59
CA THR A 115 -13.06 -17.09 3.15
C THR A 115 -12.93 -16.62 4.61
N THR A 116 -12.18 -17.36 5.45
CA THR A 116 -11.93 -16.98 6.84
C THR A 116 -11.28 -15.60 6.95
N VAL A 117 -10.32 -15.28 6.07
CA VAL A 117 -9.69 -13.96 6.02
C VAL A 117 -10.73 -12.88 5.74
N VAL A 118 -11.53 -13.05 4.69
CA VAL A 118 -12.54 -12.06 4.28
C VAL A 118 -13.62 -11.87 5.35
N GLU A 119 -14.18 -12.96 5.87
CA GLU A 119 -15.20 -12.91 6.93
C GLU A 119 -14.66 -12.22 8.18
N THR A 120 -13.46 -12.60 8.65
CA THR A 120 -12.85 -11.97 9.83
C THR A 120 -12.64 -10.47 9.63
N VAL A 121 -12.21 -10.05 8.43
CA VAL A 121 -12.00 -8.64 8.11
C VAL A 121 -13.34 -7.89 8.14
N LEU A 122 -14.38 -8.40 7.47
CA LEU A 122 -15.68 -7.72 7.38
C LEU A 122 -16.41 -7.67 8.73
N ASP A 123 -16.45 -8.80 9.44
CA ASP A 123 -17.08 -8.89 10.76
C ASP A 123 -16.36 -8.01 11.78
N GLY A 124 -15.03 -8.05 11.77
CA GLY A 124 -14.20 -7.21 12.63
C GLY A 124 -14.37 -5.72 12.35
N PHE A 125 -14.47 -5.34 11.07
CA PHE A 125 -14.72 -3.96 10.67
C PHE A 125 -16.12 -3.50 11.12
N SER A 126 -17.15 -4.32 10.89
CA SER A 126 -18.51 -4.06 11.33
C SER A 126 -18.61 -3.93 12.86
N TYR A 127 -17.93 -4.81 13.61
CA TYR A 127 -17.91 -4.76 15.07
C TYR A 127 -17.19 -3.52 15.61
N SER A 128 -16.02 -3.17 15.03
CA SER A 128 -15.23 -2.02 15.46
C SER A 128 -15.81 -0.68 15.01
N GLN A 129 -16.73 -0.69 14.06
CA GLN A 129 -17.28 0.53 13.42
C GLN A 129 -16.18 1.47 12.93
N GLY A 130 -15.02 0.93 12.54
CA GLY A 130 -13.89 1.71 12.06
C GLY A 130 -13.25 2.64 13.08
N GLN A 131 -13.41 2.41 14.39
CA GLN A 131 -12.84 3.25 15.43
C GLN A 131 -11.31 3.20 15.42
N GLY A 132 -10.66 4.36 15.47
CA GLY A 132 -9.21 4.52 15.42
C GLY A 132 -8.73 5.19 14.13
N THR A 133 -7.42 5.27 13.91
CA THR A 133 -6.85 5.72 12.63
C THR A 133 -7.02 4.61 11.57
N LEU A 134 -6.91 4.96 10.28
CA LEU A 134 -6.98 3.99 9.18
C LEU A 134 -5.99 2.83 9.40
N GLU A 135 -4.75 3.17 9.75
CA GLU A 135 -3.69 2.20 9.99
C GLU A 135 -3.98 1.28 11.17
N GLN A 136 -4.50 1.84 12.28
CA GLN A 136 -4.85 1.06 13.47
C GLN A 136 -5.96 0.06 13.17
N VAL A 137 -7.00 0.49 12.46
CA VAL A 137 -8.10 -0.40 12.06
C VAL A 137 -7.58 -1.53 11.19
N LEU A 138 -6.87 -1.20 10.10
CA LEU A 138 -6.35 -2.19 9.16
C LEU A 138 -5.39 -3.18 9.83
N LEU A 139 -4.46 -2.68 10.66
CA LEU A 139 -3.51 -3.56 11.35
C LEU A 139 -4.21 -4.49 12.35
N THR A 140 -5.23 -3.99 13.06
CA THR A 140 -6.02 -4.81 14.00
C THR A 140 -6.77 -5.92 13.26
N LEU A 141 -7.41 -5.60 12.12
CA LEU A 141 -8.10 -6.59 11.29
C LEU A 141 -7.15 -7.64 10.74
N ALA A 142 -5.94 -7.22 10.29
CA ALA A 142 -4.90 -8.14 9.86
C ALA A 142 -4.48 -9.10 10.97
N GLN A 143 -4.25 -8.60 12.17
CA GLN A 143 -3.87 -9.42 13.33
C GLN A 143 -4.97 -10.40 13.73
N TRP A 144 -6.23 -10.00 13.65
CA TRP A 144 -7.35 -10.90 13.91
C TRP A 144 -7.43 -12.00 12.86
N SER A 145 -7.30 -11.65 11.59
CA SER A 145 -7.30 -12.63 10.50
C SER A 145 -6.15 -13.64 10.62
N VAL A 146 -4.93 -13.19 10.95
CA VAL A 146 -3.79 -14.09 11.23
C VAL A 146 -4.14 -15.07 12.35
N ARG A 147 -4.75 -14.59 13.42
CA ARG A 147 -5.11 -15.43 14.56
C ARG A 147 -6.18 -16.47 14.19
N GLU A 148 -7.23 -16.07 13.48
CA GLU A 148 -8.32 -16.97 13.09
C GLU A 148 -7.84 -18.02 12.09
N VAL A 149 -7.03 -17.66 11.10
CA VAL A 149 -6.41 -18.61 10.17
C VAL A 149 -5.50 -19.60 10.90
N ASN A 150 -4.67 -19.12 11.82
CA ASN A 150 -3.80 -19.97 12.61
C ASN A 150 -4.60 -20.93 13.53
N PHE A 151 -5.71 -20.44 14.09
CA PHE A 151 -6.62 -21.28 14.87
C PHE A 151 -7.27 -22.38 14.00
N PHE A 152 -7.74 -22.04 12.81
CA PHE A 152 -8.30 -22.98 11.85
C PHE A 152 -7.30 -24.07 11.44
N LEU A 153 -6.06 -23.68 11.14
CA LEU A 153 -5.04 -24.63 10.69
C LEU A 153 -4.50 -25.50 11.84
N GLY A 154 -4.28 -24.91 12.99
CA GLY A 154 -3.50 -25.53 14.07
C GLY A 154 -2.00 -25.65 13.73
N PRO A 155 -1.14 -25.79 14.73
CA PRO A 155 0.33 -25.76 14.55
C PRO A 155 0.87 -26.78 13.56
N ASP A 156 0.27 -27.96 13.52
CA ASP A 156 0.73 -29.07 12.68
C ASP A 156 0.50 -28.86 11.17
N ARG A 157 -0.39 -27.89 10.82
CA ARG A 157 -0.73 -27.57 9.42
C ARG A 157 -0.20 -26.20 8.98
N TYR A 158 0.57 -25.51 9.79
CA TYR A 158 1.21 -24.27 9.36
C TYR A 158 2.03 -24.51 8.10
N ARG A 159 1.95 -23.58 7.15
CA ARG A 159 2.63 -23.61 5.84
C ARG A 159 2.17 -24.74 4.90
N SER A 160 1.16 -25.52 5.24
CA SER A 160 0.59 -26.52 4.31
C SER A 160 -0.44 -25.92 3.37
N SER A 161 -1.13 -24.90 3.82
CA SER A 161 -2.12 -24.12 3.08
C SER A 161 -2.11 -22.69 3.61
N GLY A 162 -2.64 -21.75 2.84
CA GLY A 162 -2.66 -20.37 3.26
C GLY A 162 -3.51 -19.50 2.34
N SER A 163 -3.38 -18.21 2.53
CA SER A 163 -4.00 -17.22 1.66
C SER A 163 -3.17 -15.94 1.65
N THR A 164 -3.25 -15.18 0.59
CA THR A 164 -2.88 -13.77 0.61
C THR A 164 -3.93 -12.98 1.38
N MET A 165 -3.63 -11.72 1.66
CA MET A 165 -4.59 -10.72 2.10
C MET A 165 -4.17 -9.35 1.54
N ALA A 166 -5.00 -8.75 0.71
CA ALA A 166 -4.86 -7.38 0.29
C ALA A 166 -6.13 -6.63 0.68
N MET A 167 -6.04 -5.71 1.63
CA MET A 167 -7.20 -4.92 2.05
C MET A 167 -6.87 -3.44 2.06
N GLY A 168 -7.88 -2.62 1.73
CA GLY A 168 -7.77 -1.18 1.73
C GLY A 168 -9.01 -0.53 2.31
N MET A 169 -8.82 0.64 2.92
CA MET A 169 -9.90 1.39 3.55
C MET A 169 -9.86 2.85 3.12
N ILE A 170 -11.02 3.37 2.71
CA ILE A 170 -11.24 4.78 2.38
C ILE A 170 -12.05 5.41 3.51
N ARG A 171 -11.57 6.55 4.02
CA ARG A 171 -12.30 7.40 4.96
C ARG A 171 -11.84 8.85 4.83
N ASP A 172 -12.78 9.78 4.82
CA ASP A 172 -12.52 11.22 4.75
C ASP A 172 -11.58 11.62 3.57
N GLY A 173 -11.76 10.99 2.41
CA GLY A 173 -10.93 11.24 1.22
C GLY A 173 -9.50 10.72 1.31
N HIS A 174 -9.20 9.86 2.27
CA HIS A 174 -7.89 9.23 2.45
C HIS A 174 -8.01 7.72 2.30
N PHE A 175 -6.97 7.11 1.72
CA PHE A 175 -6.84 5.67 1.55
C PHE A 175 -5.61 5.15 2.27
N SER A 176 -5.77 4.05 2.98
CA SER A 176 -4.67 3.27 3.54
C SER A 176 -4.91 1.80 3.27
N TRP A 177 -3.84 0.99 3.34
CA TRP A 177 -3.93 -0.44 3.07
C TRP A 177 -3.04 -1.26 3.99
N VAL A 178 -3.34 -2.55 4.04
CA VAL A 178 -2.45 -3.60 4.55
C VAL A 178 -2.47 -4.74 3.55
N SER A 179 -1.29 -5.25 3.19
CA SER A 179 -1.18 -6.47 2.38
C SER A 179 -0.19 -7.48 2.95
N ILE A 180 -0.49 -8.76 2.74
CA ILE A 180 0.32 -9.93 3.05
C ILE A 180 0.19 -10.86 1.85
N GLY A 181 1.31 -11.22 1.22
CA GLY A 181 1.33 -12.01 -0.01
C GLY A 181 1.63 -11.15 -1.23
N ASP A 182 1.19 -11.58 -2.39
CA ASP A 182 1.46 -11.00 -3.69
C ASP A 182 0.23 -10.38 -4.39
N SER A 183 -0.96 -10.49 -3.83
CA SER A 183 -2.13 -9.76 -4.32
C SER A 183 -1.84 -8.26 -4.38
N ARG A 184 -2.25 -7.60 -5.46
CA ARG A 184 -1.88 -6.21 -5.76
C ARG A 184 -2.94 -5.21 -5.37
N ILE A 185 -2.48 -4.07 -4.91
CA ILE A 185 -3.28 -2.86 -4.68
C ILE A 185 -2.72 -1.77 -5.58
N CYS A 186 -3.51 -1.29 -6.52
CA CYS A 186 -3.09 -0.27 -7.48
C CYS A 186 -4.01 0.93 -7.45
N LEU A 187 -3.44 2.10 -7.74
CA LEU A 187 -4.16 3.35 -8.02
C LEU A 187 -4.15 3.58 -9.52
N TYR A 188 -5.32 3.76 -10.10
CA TYR A 188 -5.49 4.28 -11.45
C TYR A 188 -5.81 5.77 -11.38
N ARG A 189 -4.90 6.60 -11.88
CA ARG A 189 -5.00 8.07 -11.86
C ARG A 189 -4.44 8.65 -13.16
N GLY A 190 -5.23 9.44 -13.86
CA GLY A 190 -4.77 10.16 -15.04
C GLY A 190 -4.29 9.24 -16.18
N GLY A 191 -4.91 8.08 -16.37
CA GLY A 191 -4.56 7.11 -17.40
C GLY A 191 -3.37 6.21 -17.07
N GLN A 192 -2.88 6.23 -15.82
CA GLN A 192 -1.75 5.43 -15.36
C GLN A 192 -2.14 4.53 -14.20
N LEU A 193 -1.69 3.29 -14.23
CA LEU A 193 -1.82 2.33 -13.14
C LEU A 193 -0.54 2.37 -12.29
N ILE A 194 -0.68 2.60 -10.99
CA ILE A 194 0.44 2.71 -10.05
C ILE A 194 0.24 1.66 -8.98
N GLN A 195 1.13 0.68 -8.91
CA GLN A 195 1.13 -0.29 -7.82
C GLN A 195 1.53 0.41 -6.52
N LEU A 196 0.73 0.22 -5.46
CA LEU A 196 0.90 0.88 -4.17
C LEU A 196 1.61 -0.01 -3.16
N ASN A 197 1.28 -1.30 -3.11
CA ASN A 197 1.86 -2.25 -2.18
C ASN A 197 3.07 -2.99 -2.77
N ARG A 198 3.88 -3.56 -1.89
CA ARG A 198 4.98 -4.47 -2.24
C ARG A 198 4.52 -5.91 -2.08
N GLU A 199 4.86 -6.73 -3.07
CA GLU A 199 4.61 -8.16 -3.03
C GLU A 199 5.58 -8.86 -2.07
N HIS A 200 5.13 -9.94 -1.45
CA HIS A 200 5.97 -10.75 -0.56
C HIS A 200 6.35 -12.08 -1.25
N ASP A 201 7.01 -11.96 -2.37
CA ASP A 201 7.55 -13.09 -3.14
C ASP A 201 9.07 -13.24 -3.00
N LEU A 202 9.59 -14.40 -3.37
CA LEU A 202 11.03 -14.66 -3.32
C LEU A 202 11.79 -13.80 -4.34
N LYS A 203 11.17 -13.41 -5.45
CA LYS A 203 11.76 -12.57 -6.50
C LYS A 203 12.23 -11.23 -5.95
N GLN A 204 11.43 -10.59 -5.09
CA GLN A 204 11.85 -9.35 -4.43
C GLN A 204 13.05 -9.55 -3.51
N LYS A 205 13.08 -10.65 -2.76
CA LYS A 205 14.23 -11.00 -1.92
C LYS A 205 15.48 -11.25 -2.75
N LEU A 206 15.37 -12.02 -3.84
CA LEU A 206 16.46 -12.25 -4.77
C LEU A 206 16.95 -10.95 -5.43
N ALA A 207 16.04 -10.05 -5.80
CA ALA A 207 16.41 -8.75 -6.36
C ALA A 207 17.24 -7.92 -5.36
N LEU A 208 16.86 -7.88 -4.10
CA LEU A 208 17.64 -7.21 -3.05
C LEU A 208 19.03 -7.84 -2.88
N GLN A 209 19.14 -9.17 -2.89
CA GLN A 209 20.40 -9.87 -2.81
C GLN A 209 21.30 -9.56 -4.02
N ALA A 210 20.71 -9.48 -5.22
CA ALA A 210 21.47 -9.12 -6.43
C ALA A 210 21.95 -7.65 -6.38
N ILE A 211 21.13 -6.73 -5.90
CA ILE A 211 21.51 -5.31 -5.71
C ILE A 211 22.67 -5.19 -4.71
N ASN A 212 22.66 -5.99 -3.66
CA ASN A 212 23.73 -6.03 -2.65
C ASN A 212 24.99 -6.78 -3.14
N GLY A 213 24.94 -7.38 -4.34
CA GLY A 213 26.06 -8.17 -4.88
C GLY A 213 26.24 -9.54 -4.24
N GLU A 214 25.24 -10.05 -3.53
CA GLU A 214 25.26 -11.36 -2.87
C GLU A 214 25.03 -12.50 -3.85
N ILE A 215 24.27 -12.26 -4.92
CA ILE A 215 23.99 -13.21 -6.01
C ILE A 215 24.08 -12.51 -7.38
N PRO A 216 24.31 -13.24 -8.48
CA PRO A 216 24.24 -12.70 -9.83
C PRO A 216 22.79 -12.23 -10.17
N LEU A 217 22.66 -11.10 -10.89
CA LEU A 217 21.36 -10.59 -11.34
C LEU A 217 20.55 -11.64 -12.13
N GLN A 218 21.25 -12.52 -12.86
CA GLN A 218 20.61 -13.60 -13.63
C GLN A 218 19.75 -14.52 -12.75
N GLU A 219 20.16 -14.77 -11.50
CA GLU A 219 19.44 -15.66 -10.58
C GLU A 219 18.02 -15.14 -10.25
N VAL A 220 17.83 -13.82 -10.22
CA VAL A 220 16.50 -13.21 -10.02
C VAL A 220 15.49 -13.67 -11.07
N TYR A 221 15.96 -13.92 -12.29
CA TYR A 221 15.11 -14.30 -13.42
C TYR A 221 15.03 -15.82 -13.64
N THR A 222 16.03 -16.57 -13.17
CA THR A 222 16.14 -18.01 -13.46
C THR A 222 15.83 -18.93 -12.29
N ASP A 223 15.73 -18.42 -11.06
CA ASP A 223 15.30 -19.24 -9.93
C ASP A 223 13.82 -19.65 -10.11
N LYS A 224 13.60 -20.95 -10.18
CA LYS A 224 12.25 -21.53 -10.38
C LYS A 224 11.29 -21.27 -9.20
N ARG A 225 11.82 -20.86 -8.06
CA ARG A 225 11.05 -20.57 -6.85
C ARG A 225 10.70 -19.09 -6.72
N ARG A 226 11.15 -18.26 -7.68
CA ARG A 226 11.07 -16.79 -7.60
C ARG A 226 9.67 -16.26 -7.31
N ASP A 227 8.65 -16.94 -7.85
CA ASP A 227 7.26 -16.55 -7.69
C ASP A 227 6.62 -17.18 -6.43
N GLY A 228 7.41 -17.89 -5.61
CA GLY A 228 6.94 -18.47 -4.35
C GLY A 228 6.81 -17.41 -3.25
N LEU A 229 5.69 -17.44 -2.53
CA LEU A 229 5.42 -16.54 -1.42
C LEU A 229 6.37 -16.77 -0.25
N ILE A 230 6.88 -15.66 0.30
CA ILE A 230 7.71 -15.63 1.51
C ILE A 230 6.96 -15.12 2.75
N SER A 231 5.76 -14.54 2.56
CA SER A 231 4.84 -14.17 3.62
C SER A 231 3.40 -14.37 3.16
N PHE A 232 2.60 -15.10 3.93
CA PHE A 232 1.19 -15.38 3.67
C PHE A 232 0.45 -15.78 4.95
N MET A 233 -0.86 -15.67 4.95
CA MET A 233 -1.74 -16.12 6.02
C MET A 233 -1.66 -17.65 6.15
N GLY A 234 -1.41 -18.16 7.37
CA GLY A 234 -1.22 -19.59 7.62
C GLY A 234 0.22 -20.03 7.88
N MET A 235 1.16 -19.10 7.95
CA MET A 235 2.55 -19.39 8.32
C MET A 235 2.79 -19.57 9.82
N GLY A 236 1.78 -19.33 10.65
CA GLY A 236 1.91 -19.24 12.10
C GLY A 236 2.29 -17.84 12.55
N THR A 237 3.47 -17.37 12.21
CA THR A 237 3.92 -15.99 12.41
C THR A 237 4.04 -15.29 11.06
N ILE A 238 3.64 -14.02 11.00
CA ILE A 238 3.78 -13.17 9.82
C ILE A 238 4.95 -12.23 10.05
N ASP A 239 5.99 -12.37 9.23
CA ASP A 239 7.21 -11.58 9.35
C ASP A 239 7.18 -10.31 8.49
N GLN A 240 6.36 -10.29 7.44
CA GLN A 240 6.26 -9.19 6.49
C GLN A 240 4.81 -8.79 6.30
N ILE A 241 4.54 -7.52 6.56
CA ILE A 241 3.28 -6.83 6.29
C ILE A 241 3.65 -5.56 5.55
N ASP A 242 2.99 -5.29 4.41
CA ASP A 242 3.15 -4.02 3.71
C ASP A 242 1.99 -3.08 4.06
N MET A 243 2.34 -1.85 4.41
CA MET A 243 1.40 -0.77 4.70
C MET A 243 2.07 0.58 4.44
N PRO A 244 1.32 1.63 4.10
CA PRO A 244 1.90 2.95 3.89
C PRO A 244 2.32 3.59 5.21
N SER A 245 3.33 4.45 5.17
CA SER A 245 3.73 5.25 6.33
C SER A 245 2.75 6.41 6.65
N THR A 246 1.96 6.81 5.65
CA THR A 246 0.93 7.85 5.74
C THR A 246 -0.18 7.53 4.74
N PRO A 247 -1.45 7.82 5.07
CA PRO A 247 -2.55 7.62 4.14
C PRO A 247 -2.37 8.42 2.85
N LEU A 248 -2.79 7.83 1.74
CA LEU A 248 -2.84 8.48 0.43
C LEU A 248 -4.07 9.40 0.36
N THR A 249 -3.87 10.66 -0.07
CA THR A 249 -5.00 11.54 -0.39
C THR A 249 -5.56 11.18 -1.76
N LEU A 250 -6.84 10.85 -1.79
CA LEU A 250 -7.57 10.53 -3.02
C LEU A 250 -8.10 11.81 -3.68
N LEU A 251 -8.24 11.73 -4.99
CA LEU A 251 -8.82 12.77 -5.83
C LEU A 251 -10.07 12.22 -6.54
N PRO A 252 -11.04 13.07 -6.89
CA PRO A 252 -12.13 12.66 -7.75
C PRO A 252 -11.61 12.13 -9.09
N GLY A 253 -12.18 11.01 -9.52
CA GLY A 253 -11.75 10.29 -10.71
C GLY A 253 -10.66 9.26 -10.47
N ASP A 254 -10.10 9.17 -9.25
CA ASP A 254 -9.24 8.05 -8.87
C ASP A 254 -10.04 6.74 -8.86
N GLN A 255 -9.39 5.67 -9.30
CA GLN A 255 -9.89 4.33 -9.10
C GLN A 255 -8.82 3.51 -8.38
N LEU A 256 -9.21 2.81 -7.33
CA LEU A 256 -8.36 1.83 -6.66
C LEU A 256 -8.79 0.45 -7.14
N ILE A 257 -7.84 -0.40 -7.47
CA ILE A 257 -8.09 -1.81 -7.80
C ILE A 257 -7.26 -2.69 -6.88
N ILE A 258 -7.96 -3.62 -6.21
CA ILE A 258 -7.36 -4.67 -5.38
C ILE A 258 -7.60 -5.97 -6.14
N MET A 259 -6.56 -6.74 -6.46
CA MET A 259 -6.68 -7.90 -7.35
C MET A 259 -5.75 -9.04 -6.96
N SER A 260 -6.21 -10.28 -7.18
CA SER A 260 -5.40 -11.49 -7.10
C SER A 260 -4.48 -11.64 -8.32
N ASP A 261 -3.55 -12.56 -8.24
CA ASP A 261 -2.53 -12.80 -9.27
C ASP A 261 -3.12 -13.29 -10.60
N GLY A 262 -4.23 -13.99 -10.58
CA GLY A 262 -4.92 -14.45 -11.79
C GLY A 262 -5.41 -13.33 -12.71
N VAL A 263 -5.49 -12.07 -12.20
CA VAL A 263 -5.79 -10.89 -13.01
C VAL A 263 -4.52 -10.35 -13.66
N TYR A 264 -3.52 -10.00 -12.87
CA TYR A 264 -2.32 -9.31 -13.37
C TYR A 264 -1.30 -10.24 -14.04
N ASN A 265 -1.42 -11.57 -13.84
CA ASN A 265 -0.66 -12.55 -14.60
C ASN A 265 -1.30 -12.83 -15.98
N ALA A 266 -2.61 -12.59 -16.11
CA ALA A 266 -3.31 -12.76 -17.38
C ALA A 266 -3.26 -11.52 -18.27
N LEU A 267 -3.27 -10.32 -17.69
CA LEU A 267 -3.43 -9.06 -18.40
C LEU A 267 -2.19 -8.18 -18.28
N GLU A 268 -1.85 -7.53 -19.37
CA GLU A 268 -0.87 -6.43 -19.38
C GLU A 268 -1.47 -5.18 -18.71
N GLU A 269 -0.61 -4.33 -18.15
CA GLU A 269 -1.02 -3.08 -17.51
C GLU A 269 -1.92 -2.22 -18.41
N SER A 270 -1.60 -2.15 -19.71
CA SER A 270 -2.37 -1.41 -20.71
C SER A 270 -3.80 -1.94 -20.89
N GLU A 271 -4.01 -3.25 -20.74
CA GLU A 271 -5.33 -3.87 -20.83
C GLU A 271 -6.16 -3.57 -19.59
N ILE A 272 -5.53 -3.60 -18.41
CA ILE A 272 -6.17 -3.20 -17.15
C ILE A 272 -6.57 -1.72 -17.22
N CYS A 273 -5.67 -0.84 -17.66
CA CYS A 273 -5.98 0.59 -17.87
C CYS A 273 -7.16 0.79 -18.83
N ALA A 274 -7.16 0.09 -19.97
CA ALA A 274 -8.24 0.20 -20.94
C ALA A 274 -9.61 -0.23 -20.40
N ALA A 275 -9.64 -1.22 -19.53
CA ALA A 275 -10.86 -1.63 -18.83
C ALA A 275 -11.31 -0.57 -17.81
N LEU A 276 -10.40 -0.03 -17.02
CA LEU A 276 -10.70 1.02 -16.02
C LEU A 276 -11.20 2.32 -16.68
N ASP A 277 -10.73 2.64 -17.87
CA ASP A 277 -11.21 3.78 -18.68
C ASP A 277 -12.70 3.68 -19.05
N LYS A 278 -13.27 2.47 -19.05
CA LYS A 278 -14.70 2.27 -19.30
C LYS A 278 -15.59 2.62 -18.09
N GLY A 279 -14.96 2.93 -16.96
CA GLY A 279 -15.64 3.21 -15.71
C GLY A 279 -15.96 1.97 -14.90
N VAL A 280 -16.16 2.17 -13.60
CA VAL A 280 -16.26 1.12 -12.59
C VAL A 280 -17.39 0.08 -12.83
N GLU A 281 -18.44 0.44 -13.53
CA GLU A 281 -19.54 -0.48 -13.84
C GLU A 281 -19.22 -1.42 -14.99
N ALA A 282 -18.50 -0.93 -15.99
CA ALA A 282 -18.13 -1.73 -17.15
C ALA A 282 -16.79 -2.46 -16.96
N ALA A 283 -15.87 -1.89 -16.18
CA ALA A 283 -14.52 -2.41 -15.99
C ALA A 283 -14.47 -3.90 -15.58
N PRO A 284 -15.30 -4.41 -14.67
CA PRO A 284 -15.27 -5.84 -14.33
C PRO A 284 -15.54 -6.75 -15.54
N ALA A 285 -16.53 -6.43 -16.35
CA ALA A 285 -16.87 -7.22 -17.55
C ALA A 285 -15.79 -7.10 -18.63
N GLU A 286 -15.18 -5.93 -18.80
CA GLU A 286 -14.07 -5.71 -19.75
C GLU A 286 -12.83 -6.50 -19.32
N LEU A 287 -12.48 -6.50 -18.02
CA LEU A 287 -11.38 -7.31 -17.47
C LEU A 287 -11.64 -8.81 -17.68
N GLU A 288 -12.85 -9.28 -17.36
CA GLU A 288 -13.22 -10.68 -17.55
C GLU A 288 -13.10 -11.09 -19.02
N GLN A 289 -13.67 -10.29 -19.92
CA GLN A 289 -13.58 -10.57 -21.35
C GLN A 289 -12.14 -10.57 -21.87
N ALA A 290 -11.29 -9.68 -21.37
CA ALA A 290 -9.89 -9.64 -21.73
C ALA A 290 -9.14 -10.90 -21.23
N ILE A 291 -9.40 -11.36 -19.99
CA ILE A 291 -8.84 -12.59 -19.44
C ILE A 291 -9.29 -13.80 -20.27
N LEU A 292 -10.58 -13.93 -20.52
CA LEU A 292 -11.14 -15.05 -21.28
C LEU A 292 -10.60 -15.10 -22.71
N ASN A 293 -10.35 -13.95 -23.33
CA ASN A 293 -9.77 -13.85 -24.68
C ASN A 293 -8.32 -14.38 -24.75
N LYS A 294 -7.59 -14.43 -23.64
CA LYS A 294 -6.24 -15.03 -23.59
C LYS A 294 -6.29 -16.54 -23.80
N ALA A 295 -7.41 -17.18 -23.44
CA ALA A 295 -7.61 -18.62 -23.56
C ALA A 295 -6.48 -19.45 -22.93
N TYR A 296 -5.93 -19.01 -21.82
CA TYR A 296 -4.89 -19.75 -21.10
C TYR A 296 -5.45 -21.06 -20.57
N PRO A 297 -4.81 -22.22 -20.87
CA PRO A 297 -5.33 -23.53 -20.48
C PRO A 297 -5.26 -23.76 -18.96
N ASP A 298 -4.45 -22.98 -18.27
CA ASP A 298 -4.16 -23.05 -16.84
C ASP A 298 -4.52 -21.74 -16.11
N GLN A 299 -5.44 -20.93 -16.69
CA GLN A 299 -5.89 -19.68 -16.08
C GLN A 299 -6.31 -19.89 -14.62
N ASP A 300 -5.68 -19.13 -13.74
CA ASP A 300 -6.00 -19.17 -12.31
C ASP A 300 -7.37 -18.55 -11.97
N ASN A 301 -7.80 -18.73 -10.74
CA ASN A 301 -8.87 -17.92 -10.18
C ASN A 301 -8.48 -16.43 -10.34
N TYR A 302 -9.44 -15.60 -10.69
CA TYR A 302 -9.18 -14.17 -10.90
C TYR A 302 -10.23 -13.32 -10.19
N THR A 303 -9.75 -12.45 -9.31
CA THR A 303 -10.61 -11.62 -8.47
C THR A 303 -10.10 -10.19 -8.45
N ALA A 304 -11.01 -9.24 -8.59
CA ALA A 304 -10.70 -7.83 -8.41
C ALA A 304 -11.87 -7.07 -7.76
N VAL A 305 -11.54 -6.13 -6.89
CA VAL A 305 -12.45 -5.10 -6.37
C VAL A 305 -11.95 -3.74 -6.83
N ILE A 306 -12.83 -2.98 -7.49
CA ILE A 306 -12.56 -1.65 -8.02
C ILE A 306 -13.36 -0.64 -7.18
N LEU A 307 -12.70 0.38 -6.66
CA LEU A 307 -13.32 1.47 -5.89
C LEU A 307 -13.11 2.78 -6.67
N SER A 308 -14.17 3.36 -7.21
CA SER A 308 -14.11 4.62 -7.99
C SER A 308 -14.54 5.80 -7.13
N CYS A 309 -13.69 6.83 -7.08
CA CYS A 309 -13.91 8.06 -6.30
C CYS A 309 -14.68 9.08 -7.12
N GLU A 310 -15.92 9.41 -6.72
CA GLU A 310 -16.79 10.36 -7.41
C GLU A 310 -17.07 11.62 -6.56
N THR A 311 -17.38 12.75 -7.23
CA THR A 311 -17.72 14.05 -6.60
C THR A 311 -19.16 14.14 -6.14
#